data_6ec64d099d498374340bc6577628e522
#
_entry.id   6ec64d099d498374340bc6577628e522
#
_cell.length_a   1.000
_cell.length_b   1.000
_cell.length_c   1.000
_cell.angle_alpha   90.00
_cell.angle_beta   90.00
_cell.angle_gamma   90.00
#
_symmetry.space_group_name_H-M   'P 1'
#
loop_
_entity.id
_entity.type
_entity.pdbx_description
1 polymer ?
#
loop_
_entity_poly.entity_id
_entity_poly.type
_entity_poly.pdbx_seq_one_letter_code
_entity_poly.pdbx_strand_id
1 'polypeptide(L)'
;HLYTAGILKREVFEDITEMRRANAGMSVENAGSGAVMDGGFFLGSKPFYDFLNGLDEHERPRFRMHGEGRINQLYGGREALEIEQRRHARFVNTCMMMTLTGAAVSDGLENYQVVSGVGGQYNFVAMAHAMDDGRSVLMLRATRESSSGTSSNIVWQYPHNTIPRHLRDLVVTEYGAADLRGRTDEECIQAMIGIADARFQDELAEQAKKAGKLDSDWTVPERARDNTPEALERALSPFVERGVFPDYPFGSDFTDVEQRL
;
A
#
# COMPACT_ATOMS: atom_id res chain seq x y z
N HIS A 1 9.55 13.59 8.08
CA HIS A 1 10.27 14.14 6.92
C HIS A 1 9.36 15.01 6.04
N LEU A 2 8.21 14.51 5.52
CA LEU A 2 7.32 15.31 4.66
C LEU A 2 6.79 16.58 5.34
N TYR A 3 6.47 16.51 6.63
CA TYR A 3 6.06 17.66 7.43
C TYR A 3 7.21 18.65 7.60
N THR A 4 8.36 18.19 8.03
CA THR A 4 9.57 19.01 8.23
C THR A 4 10.04 19.68 6.93
N ALA A 5 9.88 18.99 5.79
CA ALA A 5 10.18 19.52 4.47
C ALA A 5 9.12 20.50 3.93
N GLY A 6 8.04 20.75 4.66
CA GLY A 6 6.93 21.60 4.22
C GLY A 6 6.12 21.06 3.05
N ILE A 7 6.20 19.76 2.79
CA ILE A 7 5.45 19.08 1.71
C ILE A 7 4.05 18.72 2.19
N LEU A 8 3.92 18.24 3.43
CA LEU A 8 2.63 17.92 4.03
C LEU A 8 1.96 19.21 4.48
N LYS A 9 0.96 19.66 3.73
CA LYS A 9 0.26 20.95 3.95
C LYS A 9 -1.21 20.77 4.27
N ARG A 10 -1.80 19.61 4.00
CA ARG A 10 -3.21 19.37 4.23
C ARG A 10 -3.50 19.31 5.72
N GLU A 11 -4.53 20.01 6.13
CA GLU A 11 -5.06 20.00 7.47
C GLU A 11 -6.42 19.30 7.52
N VAL A 12 -6.69 18.63 8.61
CA VAL A 12 -7.94 17.90 8.87
C VAL A 12 -8.64 18.55 10.06
N PHE A 13 -9.88 18.97 9.85
CA PHE A 13 -10.72 19.63 10.85
C PHE A 13 -11.81 18.71 11.38
N GLU A 14 -12.26 18.94 12.62
CA GLU A 14 -13.33 18.17 13.26
C GLU A 14 -14.73 18.70 12.93
N ASP A 15 -14.81 19.88 12.32
CA ASP A 15 -16.06 20.46 11.83
C ASP A 15 -16.22 20.16 10.33
N ILE A 16 -17.39 19.66 9.94
CA ILE A 16 -17.67 19.27 8.55
C ILE A 16 -17.72 20.48 7.61
N THR A 17 -18.17 21.64 8.11
CA THR A 17 -18.26 22.85 7.29
C THR A 17 -16.87 23.39 6.99
N GLU A 18 -15.99 23.43 8.00
CA GLU A 18 -14.59 23.80 7.81
C GLU A 18 -13.88 22.82 6.89
N MET A 19 -14.13 21.51 7.05
CA MET A 19 -13.51 20.49 6.20
C MET A 19 -13.94 20.63 4.72
N ARG A 20 -15.21 20.89 4.48
CA ARG A 20 -15.73 21.16 3.13
C ARG A 20 -15.17 22.44 2.52
N ARG A 21 -15.04 23.50 3.32
CA ARG A 21 -14.40 24.76 2.88
C ARG A 21 -12.92 24.52 2.50
N ALA A 22 -12.17 23.82 3.35
CA ALA A 22 -10.79 23.47 3.09
C ALA A 22 -10.65 22.65 1.79
N ASN A 23 -11.51 21.65 1.59
CA ASN A 23 -11.53 20.82 0.39
C ASN A 23 -11.90 21.60 -0.88
N ALA A 24 -12.67 22.67 -0.75
CA ALA A 24 -13.03 23.58 -1.84
C ALA A 24 -11.97 24.66 -2.11
N GLY A 25 -10.85 24.66 -1.38
CA GLY A 25 -9.81 25.68 -1.47
C GLY A 25 -10.22 27.05 -0.92
N MET A 26 -11.27 27.10 -0.08
CA MET A 26 -11.76 28.30 0.58
C MET A 26 -11.01 28.55 1.89
N SER A 27 -10.99 29.79 2.35
CA SER A 27 -10.44 30.13 3.67
C SER A 27 -11.24 29.45 4.79
N VAL A 28 -10.54 28.95 5.78
CA VAL A 28 -11.09 28.38 7.03
C VAL A 28 -10.70 29.27 8.22
N GLU A 29 -11.58 29.34 9.24
CA GLU A 29 -11.34 30.22 10.40
C GLU A 29 -10.15 29.74 11.23
N ASN A 30 -9.98 28.43 11.35
CA ASN A 30 -8.96 27.79 12.16
C ASN A 30 -7.76 27.27 11.33
N ALA A 31 -7.42 27.94 10.23
CA ALA A 31 -6.23 27.59 9.44
C ALA A 31 -4.97 27.57 10.31
N GLY A 32 -4.16 26.52 10.19
CA GLY A 32 -2.97 26.29 11.00
C GLY A 32 -3.20 25.51 12.30
N SER A 33 -4.46 25.26 12.71
CA SER A 33 -4.79 24.48 13.90
C SER A 33 -5.29 23.06 13.59
N GLY A 34 -5.56 22.75 12.32
CA GLY A 34 -6.00 21.45 11.89
C GLY A 34 -4.95 20.35 12.08
N ALA A 35 -5.40 19.12 12.26
CA ALA A 35 -4.48 17.99 12.33
C ALA A 35 -3.78 17.75 10.99
N VAL A 36 -2.52 17.41 11.04
CA VAL A 36 -1.72 16.98 9.89
C VAL A 36 -1.47 15.47 9.90
N MET A 37 -1.66 14.83 11.05
CA MET A 37 -1.51 13.40 11.23
C MET A 37 -2.49 12.88 12.28
N ASP A 38 -3.25 11.87 11.91
CA ASP A 38 -4.05 11.05 12.81
C ASP A 38 -3.50 9.61 12.78
N GLY A 39 -3.24 9.02 13.94
CA GLY A 39 -2.70 7.67 14.05
C GLY A 39 -3.39 6.85 15.13
N GLY A 40 -3.49 5.53 14.95
CA GLY A 40 -3.91 4.59 16.00
C GLY A 40 -2.78 4.34 17.01
N PHE A 41 -1.53 4.41 16.54
CA PHE A 41 -0.31 4.37 17.33
C PHE A 41 0.83 5.02 16.54
N PHE A 42 1.89 5.42 17.23
CA PHE A 42 3.10 5.90 16.60
C PHE A 42 4.23 4.88 16.84
N LEU A 43 4.70 4.29 15.76
CA LEU A 43 5.79 3.33 15.76
C LEU A 43 6.86 3.80 14.78
N GLY A 44 8.11 3.87 15.24
CA GLY A 44 9.22 4.30 14.42
C GLY A 44 10.55 4.19 15.15
N SER A 45 11.61 4.61 14.49
CA SER A 45 12.95 4.71 15.07
C SER A 45 13.08 5.87 16.06
N LYS A 46 14.15 5.89 16.84
CA LYS A 46 14.45 6.96 17.80
C LYS A 46 14.33 8.37 17.19
N PRO A 47 14.86 8.68 15.99
CA PRO A 47 14.67 9.99 15.37
C PRO A 47 13.21 10.41 15.18
N PHE A 48 12.30 9.46 14.95
CA PHE A 48 10.87 9.74 14.87
C PHE A 48 10.29 10.15 16.23
N TYR A 49 10.65 9.45 17.30
CA TYR A 49 10.23 9.81 18.66
C TYR A 49 10.84 11.13 19.13
N ASP A 50 12.11 11.39 18.80
CA ASP A 50 12.77 12.66 19.10
C ASP A 50 12.04 13.82 18.40
N PHE A 51 11.61 13.63 17.14
CA PHE A 51 10.78 14.60 16.44
C PHE A 51 9.45 14.86 17.17
N LEU A 52 8.71 13.82 17.56
CA LEU A 52 7.43 13.96 18.26
C LEU A 52 7.59 14.65 19.62
N ASN A 53 8.65 14.31 20.34
CA ASN A 53 8.96 14.92 21.64
C ASN A 53 9.40 16.38 21.53
N GLY A 54 10.02 16.75 20.41
CA GLY A 54 10.48 18.11 20.12
C GLY A 54 9.40 19.06 19.62
N LEU A 55 8.17 18.57 19.34
CA LEU A 55 7.05 19.43 18.92
C LEU A 55 6.68 20.41 20.05
N ASP A 56 6.51 21.67 19.68
CA ASP A 56 6.06 22.72 20.60
C ASP A 56 4.56 22.61 20.95
N GLU A 57 4.08 23.51 21.79
CA GLU A 57 2.68 23.52 22.26
C GLU A 57 1.67 23.78 21.14
N HIS A 58 2.08 24.45 20.05
CA HIS A 58 1.22 24.73 18.90
C HIS A 58 1.21 23.59 17.88
N GLU A 59 2.34 22.93 17.70
CA GLU A 59 2.47 21.84 16.74
C GLU A 59 1.94 20.51 17.26
N ARG A 60 2.18 20.21 18.56
CA ARG A 60 1.81 18.93 19.18
C ARG A 60 0.35 18.54 18.98
N PRO A 61 -0.67 19.42 19.13
CA PRO A 61 -2.07 19.07 18.90
C PRO A 61 -2.40 18.69 17.45
N ARG A 62 -1.53 18.97 16.52
CA ARG A 62 -1.70 18.66 15.09
C ARG A 62 -1.31 17.21 14.75
N PHE A 63 -0.65 16.51 15.67
CA PHE A 63 -0.30 15.09 15.60
C PHE A 63 -1.14 14.35 16.64
N ARG A 64 -2.22 13.72 16.18
CA ARG A 64 -3.22 13.15 17.08
C ARG A 64 -3.16 11.64 17.08
N MET A 65 -3.32 11.05 18.26
CA MET A 65 -3.46 9.61 18.44
C MET A 65 -4.88 9.26 18.86
N HIS A 66 -5.48 8.29 18.19
CA HIS A 66 -6.86 7.87 18.41
C HIS A 66 -6.95 6.36 18.62
N GLY A 67 -8.11 5.90 19.11
CA GLY A 67 -8.42 4.48 19.09
C GLY A 67 -8.60 3.96 17.65
N GLU A 68 -8.29 2.69 17.44
CA GLU A 68 -8.34 2.02 16.15
C GLU A 68 -9.66 2.18 15.40
N GLY A 69 -10.79 2.19 16.12
CA GLY A 69 -12.12 2.39 15.53
C GLY A 69 -12.29 3.73 14.82
N ARG A 70 -11.48 4.74 15.13
CA ARG A 70 -11.49 6.01 14.42
C ARG A 70 -10.56 6.00 13.20
N ILE A 71 -9.48 5.25 13.26
CA ILE A 71 -8.47 5.23 12.20
C ILE A 71 -8.89 4.32 11.05
N ASN A 72 -9.36 3.12 11.37
CA ASN A 72 -9.61 2.07 10.39
C ASN A 72 -11.09 1.82 10.08
N GLN A 73 -11.99 2.71 10.46
CA GLN A 73 -13.41 2.63 10.11
C GLN A 73 -13.95 3.95 9.56
N LEU A 74 -14.87 3.83 8.63
CA LEU A 74 -15.64 4.95 8.09
C LEU A 74 -17.00 5.10 8.79
N TYR A 75 -17.55 4.00 9.29
CA TYR A 75 -18.88 3.91 9.86
C TYR A 75 -18.85 4.03 11.39
N GLY A 76 -19.58 4.96 11.96
CA GLY A 76 -19.60 5.22 13.42
C GLY A 76 -20.34 6.48 13.78
N GLY A 77 -21.25 6.94 12.91
CA GLY A 77 -22.09 8.13 13.13
C GLY A 77 -21.46 9.46 12.70
N ARG A 78 -20.27 9.41 12.06
CA ARG A 78 -19.54 10.59 11.56
C ARG A 78 -19.11 10.44 10.10
N GLU A 79 -19.73 9.53 9.36
CA GLU A 79 -19.31 9.13 8.00
C GLU A 79 -19.13 10.33 7.06
N ALA A 80 -20.06 11.28 7.09
CA ALA A 80 -19.98 12.44 6.22
C ALA A 80 -18.73 13.29 6.48
N LEU A 81 -18.33 13.48 7.73
CA LEU A 81 -17.10 14.18 8.09
C LEU A 81 -15.88 13.35 7.72
N GLU A 82 -15.89 12.07 8.03
CA GLU A 82 -14.75 11.19 7.80
C GLU A 82 -14.48 10.99 6.32
N ILE A 83 -15.49 11.00 5.45
CA ILE A 83 -15.34 11.03 4.00
C ILE A 83 -14.63 12.32 3.57
N GLU A 84 -15.07 13.47 4.07
CA GLU A 84 -14.44 14.75 3.73
C GLU A 84 -12.97 14.82 4.22
N GLN A 85 -12.69 14.28 5.40
CA GLN A 85 -11.32 14.21 5.94
C GLN A 85 -10.40 13.32 5.09
N ARG A 86 -10.95 12.27 4.48
CA ARG A 86 -10.22 11.29 3.68
C ARG A 86 -10.33 11.50 2.16
N ARG A 87 -10.82 12.65 1.70
CA ARG A 87 -10.87 12.94 0.26
C ARG A 87 -9.52 12.71 -0.42
N HIS A 88 -9.56 12.04 -1.57
CA HIS A 88 -8.38 11.61 -2.33
C HIS A 88 -7.43 10.67 -1.56
N ALA A 89 -7.92 9.98 -0.53
CA ALA A 89 -7.09 9.07 0.25
C ALA A 89 -6.54 7.92 -0.61
N ARG A 90 -5.32 7.52 -0.29
CA ARG A 90 -4.64 6.33 -0.82
C ARG A 90 -4.33 5.42 0.36
N PHE A 91 -5.09 4.32 0.45
CA PHE A 91 -4.97 3.35 1.53
C PHE A 91 -3.94 2.30 1.12
N VAL A 92 -2.74 2.38 1.68
CA VAL A 92 -1.62 1.54 1.32
C VAL A 92 -1.45 0.43 2.36
N ASN A 93 -1.50 -0.82 1.92
CA ASN A 93 -1.30 -2.01 2.75
C ASN A 93 -0.38 -3.00 2.04
N THR A 94 0.19 -3.93 2.80
CA THR A 94 0.97 -5.04 2.25
C THR A 94 0.18 -6.34 2.35
N CYS A 95 0.37 -7.25 1.40
CA CYS A 95 -0.13 -8.62 1.46
C CYS A 95 1.01 -9.61 1.19
N MET A 96 0.80 -10.88 1.57
CA MET A 96 1.78 -11.94 1.34
C MET A 96 1.75 -12.42 -0.10
N MET A 97 0.56 -12.64 -0.62
CA MET A 97 0.33 -13.18 -1.97
C MET A 97 -0.93 -12.58 -2.58
N MET A 98 -1.03 -12.66 -3.91
CA MET A 98 -2.22 -12.25 -4.64
C MET A 98 -2.51 -13.18 -5.80
N THR A 99 -3.80 -13.49 -5.99
CA THR A 99 -4.23 -14.28 -7.15
C THR A 99 -4.26 -13.43 -8.42
N LEU A 100 -4.16 -14.05 -9.59
CA LEU A 100 -4.25 -13.36 -10.89
C LEU A 100 -5.57 -12.61 -11.08
N THR A 101 -6.63 -13.00 -10.40
CA THR A 101 -7.93 -12.30 -10.44
C THR A 101 -8.07 -11.20 -9.38
N GLY A 102 -7.04 -10.97 -8.55
CA GLY A 102 -6.99 -9.85 -7.63
C GLY A 102 -7.51 -10.13 -6.21
N ALA A 103 -7.61 -11.39 -5.78
CA ALA A 103 -7.83 -11.72 -4.37
C ALA A 103 -6.50 -11.73 -3.62
N ALA A 104 -6.44 -11.06 -2.45
CA ALA A 104 -5.22 -10.96 -1.65
C ALA A 104 -5.24 -11.90 -0.45
N VAL A 105 -4.07 -12.40 -0.10
CA VAL A 105 -3.81 -13.29 1.05
C VAL A 105 -2.82 -12.61 1.99
N SER A 106 -3.16 -12.50 3.26
CA SER A 106 -2.33 -11.79 4.25
C SER A 106 -2.21 -12.47 5.60
N ASP A 107 -3.03 -13.46 5.91
CA ASP A 107 -3.15 -14.00 7.26
C ASP A 107 -2.97 -15.51 7.37
N GLY A 108 -3.07 -16.26 6.26
CA GLY A 108 -3.03 -17.71 6.31
C GLY A 108 -2.27 -18.38 5.16
N LEU A 109 -1.82 -19.60 5.41
CA LEU A 109 -1.11 -20.44 4.45
C LEU A 109 -2.07 -21.42 3.77
N GLU A 110 -1.60 -22.07 2.70
CA GLU A 110 -2.35 -23.03 1.90
C GLU A 110 -2.94 -24.19 2.71
N ASN A 111 -2.25 -24.59 3.77
CA ASN A 111 -2.69 -25.62 4.72
C ASN A 111 -3.66 -25.09 5.80
N TYR A 112 -4.21 -23.89 5.62
CA TYR A 112 -5.09 -23.18 6.56
C TYR A 112 -4.43 -22.76 7.88
N GLN A 113 -3.12 -22.85 8.00
CA GLN A 113 -2.41 -22.34 9.17
C GLN A 113 -2.46 -20.80 9.15
N VAL A 114 -2.98 -20.21 10.21
CA VAL A 114 -2.95 -18.75 10.42
C VAL A 114 -1.55 -18.35 10.89
N VAL A 115 -0.93 -17.41 10.20
CA VAL A 115 0.44 -16.93 10.45
C VAL A 115 0.49 -15.47 10.87
N SER A 116 -0.61 -14.74 10.69
CA SER A 116 -0.73 -13.32 11.05
C SER A 116 -2.16 -12.96 11.39
N GLY A 117 -2.36 -11.86 12.11
CA GLY A 117 -3.65 -11.19 12.18
C GLY A 117 -3.89 -10.36 10.91
N VAL A 118 -5.15 -10.20 10.53
CA VAL A 118 -5.55 -9.34 9.39
C VAL A 118 -5.25 -7.87 9.69
N GLY A 119 -5.33 -7.44 10.96
CA GLY A 119 -5.21 -6.04 11.35
C GLY A 119 -6.31 -5.18 10.72
N GLY A 120 -5.96 -3.95 10.34
CA GLY A 120 -6.88 -3.00 9.69
C GLY A 120 -6.99 -3.14 8.17
N GLN A 121 -6.30 -4.07 7.54
CA GLN A 121 -6.19 -4.16 6.08
C GLN A 121 -7.56 -4.20 5.39
N TYR A 122 -8.45 -5.11 5.83
CA TYR A 122 -9.79 -5.21 5.25
C TYR A 122 -10.56 -3.90 5.36
N ASN A 123 -10.50 -3.25 6.52
CA ASN A 123 -11.21 -2.01 6.80
C ASN A 123 -10.73 -0.88 5.88
N PHE A 124 -9.43 -0.72 5.69
CA PHE A 124 -8.85 0.28 4.78
C PHE A 124 -9.22 0.02 3.32
N VAL A 125 -9.20 -1.24 2.88
CA VAL A 125 -9.64 -1.61 1.53
C VAL A 125 -11.13 -1.32 1.35
N ALA A 126 -11.97 -1.69 2.32
CA ALA A 126 -13.40 -1.43 2.28
C ALA A 126 -13.71 0.08 2.27
N MET A 127 -13.02 0.89 3.09
CA MET A 127 -13.14 2.35 3.06
C MET A 127 -12.81 2.93 1.69
N ALA A 128 -11.73 2.47 1.06
CA ALA A 128 -11.34 2.93 -0.29
C ALA A 128 -12.44 2.70 -1.33
N HIS A 129 -13.20 1.62 -1.18
CA HIS A 129 -14.31 1.29 -2.10
C HIS A 129 -15.64 1.98 -1.73
N ALA A 130 -15.79 2.38 -0.48
CA ALA A 130 -16.94 3.16 -0.02
C ALA A 130 -16.86 4.65 -0.38
N MET A 131 -15.68 5.12 -0.83
CA MET A 131 -15.43 6.51 -1.21
C MET A 131 -15.27 6.65 -2.72
N ASP A 132 -15.89 7.66 -3.32
CA ASP A 132 -15.86 7.89 -4.78
C ASP A 132 -14.42 8.11 -5.30
N ASP A 133 -13.58 8.80 -4.53
CA ASP A 133 -12.22 9.19 -4.89
C ASP A 133 -11.12 8.44 -4.13
N GLY A 134 -11.49 7.50 -3.26
CA GLY A 134 -10.58 6.64 -2.52
C GLY A 134 -9.96 5.54 -3.41
N ARG A 135 -8.68 5.25 -3.18
CA ARG A 135 -7.99 4.13 -3.84
C ARG A 135 -7.31 3.23 -2.82
N SER A 136 -7.48 1.93 -2.99
CA SER A 136 -6.72 0.92 -2.24
C SER A 136 -5.48 0.51 -3.02
N VAL A 137 -4.34 0.48 -2.34
CA VAL A 137 -3.06 0.03 -2.91
C VAL A 137 -2.59 -1.16 -2.08
N LEU A 138 -2.52 -2.33 -2.70
CA LEU A 138 -1.93 -3.52 -2.08
C LEU A 138 -0.54 -3.76 -2.66
N MET A 139 0.46 -3.76 -1.79
CA MET A 139 1.85 -4.00 -2.16
C MET A 139 2.26 -5.41 -1.76
N LEU A 140 3.06 -6.05 -2.61
CA LEU A 140 3.72 -7.32 -2.30
C LEU A 140 5.05 -7.41 -3.05
N ARG A 141 5.99 -8.20 -2.53
CA ARG A 141 7.11 -8.65 -3.34
C ARG A 141 6.62 -9.64 -4.38
N ALA A 142 7.08 -9.53 -5.61
CA ALA A 142 6.70 -10.48 -6.67
C ALA A 142 7.10 -11.92 -6.36
N THR A 143 8.17 -12.09 -5.56
CA THR A 143 8.70 -13.40 -5.18
C THR A 143 9.01 -13.50 -3.70
N ARG A 144 9.17 -14.75 -3.24
CA ARG A 144 9.71 -15.09 -1.92
C ARG A 144 10.77 -16.17 -2.05
N GLU A 145 11.77 -16.11 -1.18
CA GLU A 145 12.80 -17.13 -1.04
C GLU A 145 12.42 -18.11 0.08
N SER A 146 12.73 -19.39 -0.12
CA SER A 146 12.59 -20.44 0.86
C SER A 146 13.73 -21.46 0.73
N SER A 147 13.82 -22.42 1.62
CA SER A 147 14.80 -23.53 1.52
C SER A 147 14.62 -24.37 0.24
N SER A 148 13.44 -24.34 -0.38
CA SER A 148 13.13 -25.03 -1.64
C SER A 148 13.36 -24.19 -2.88
N GLY A 149 13.82 -22.94 -2.72
CA GLY A 149 14.08 -22.00 -3.82
C GLY A 149 13.13 -20.82 -3.88
N THR A 150 13.19 -20.09 -4.97
CA THR A 150 12.35 -18.92 -5.25
C THR A 150 10.96 -19.35 -5.71
N SER A 151 9.92 -18.70 -5.21
CA SER A 151 8.53 -18.91 -5.61
C SER A 151 7.83 -17.58 -5.88
N SER A 152 6.84 -17.59 -6.79
CA SER A 152 6.01 -16.41 -7.04
C SER A 152 5.05 -16.14 -5.87
N ASN A 153 4.86 -14.87 -5.53
CA ASN A 153 3.79 -14.40 -4.66
C ASN A 153 2.53 -13.99 -5.44
N ILE A 154 2.64 -13.90 -6.76
CA ILE A 154 1.49 -13.82 -7.65
C ILE A 154 1.17 -15.25 -8.08
N VAL A 155 -0.04 -15.72 -7.75
CA VAL A 155 -0.44 -17.11 -7.93
C VAL A 155 -1.73 -17.22 -8.73
N TRP A 156 -1.96 -18.35 -9.41
CA TRP A 156 -3.20 -18.57 -10.15
C TRP A 156 -4.40 -18.56 -9.21
N GLN A 157 -4.35 -19.35 -8.14
CA GLN A 157 -5.40 -19.50 -7.14
C GLN A 157 -4.82 -19.77 -5.76
N TYR A 158 -5.62 -19.53 -4.73
CA TYR A 158 -5.29 -19.85 -3.37
C TYR A 158 -6.54 -20.31 -2.60
N PRO A 159 -6.46 -21.26 -1.64
CA PRO A 159 -7.65 -21.88 -1.03
C PRO A 159 -8.49 -20.92 -0.19
N HIS A 160 -7.89 -19.85 0.31
CA HIS A 160 -8.60 -18.79 1.04
C HIS A 160 -8.01 -17.42 0.70
N ASN A 161 -8.69 -16.35 1.09
CA ASN A 161 -8.22 -14.99 0.89
C ASN A 161 -8.67 -14.08 2.04
N THR A 162 -7.86 -13.05 2.29
CA THR A 162 -8.12 -11.98 3.26
C THR A 162 -8.97 -10.88 2.62
N ILE A 163 -8.61 -10.50 1.39
CA ILE A 163 -9.34 -9.50 0.60
C ILE A 163 -9.93 -10.19 -0.63
N PRO A 164 -11.27 -10.23 -0.76
CA PRO A 164 -11.91 -10.86 -1.90
C PRO A 164 -11.67 -10.06 -3.20
N ARG A 165 -11.66 -10.76 -4.35
CA ARG A 165 -11.36 -10.18 -5.66
C ARG A 165 -12.27 -9.03 -6.09
N HIS A 166 -13.49 -8.92 -5.57
CA HIS A 166 -14.39 -7.82 -5.91
C HIS A 166 -14.00 -6.49 -5.22
N LEU A 167 -13.05 -6.51 -4.29
CA LEU A 167 -12.42 -5.33 -3.70
C LEU A 167 -11.01 -5.07 -4.29
N ARG A 168 -10.71 -5.61 -5.46
CA ARG A 168 -9.46 -5.36 -6.17
C ARG A 168 -9.38 -3.90 -6.65
N ASP A 169 -8.19 -3.32 -6.56
CA ASP A 169 -7.92 -1.95 -7.00
C ASP A 169 -6.49 -1.85 -7.54
N LEU A 170 -5.59 -1.13 -6.92
CA LEU A 170 -4.19 -1.03 -7.33
C LEU A 170 -3.35 -2.11 -6.64
N VAL A 171 -2.52 -2.77 -7.41
CA VAL A 171 -1.52 -3.75 -6.94
C VAL A 171 -0.15 -3.28 -7.35
N VAL A 172 0.81 -3.31 -6.43
CA VAL A 172 2.18 -2.84 -6.69
C VAL A 172 3.17 -3.93 -6.29
N THR A 173 4.09 -4.21 -7.19
CA THR A 173 5.30 -4.99 -6.93
C THR A 173 6.53 -4.13 -7.20
N GLU A 174 7.73 -4.66 -6.98
CA GLU A 174 8.98 -4.03 -7.36
C GLU A 174 9.12 -3.78 -8.87
N TYR A 175 8.30 -4.47 -9.68
CA TYR A 175 8.34 -4.39 -11.14
C TYR A 175 7.30 -3.45 -11.74
N GLY A 176 6.33 -2.99 -10.96
CA GLY A 176 5.34 -2.06 -11.47
C GLY A 176 4.02 -2.05 -10.70
N ALA A 177 3.02 -1.43 -11.33
CA ALA A 177 1.68 -1.29 -10.77
C ALA A 177 0.63 -1.81 -11.76
N ALA A 178 -0.33 -2.59 -11.24
CA ALA A 178 -1.51 -3.06 -11.97
C ALA A 178 -2.77 -2.37 -11.42
N ASP A 179 -3.49 -1.66 -12.28
CA ASP A 179 -4.80 -1.09 -11.95
C ASP A 179 -5.88 -2.10 -12.34
N LEU A 180 -6.56 -2.66 -11.34
CA LEU A 180 -7.55 -3.73 -11.52
C LEU A 180 -9.00 -3.25 -11.34
N ARG A 181 -9.21 -1.99 -10.89
CA ARG A 181 -10.56 -1.46 -10.63
C ARG A 181 -11.34 -1.31 -11.93
N GLY A 182 -12.54 -1.90 -11.99
CA GLY A 182 -13.43 -1.82 -13.16
C GLY A 182 -13.00 -2.67 -14.36
N ARG A 183 -12.00 -3.53 -14.22
CA ARG A 183 -11.51 -4.39 -15.30
C ARG A 183 -12.14 -5.76 -15.29
N THR A 184 -12.19 -6.39 -16.45
CA THR A 184 -12.58 -7.80 -16.62
C THR A 184 -11.56 -8.73 -15.96
N ASP A 185 -11.92 -10.00 -15.75
CA ASP A 185 -10.98 -10.99 -15.20
C ASP A 185 -9.75 -11.17 -16.12
N GLU A 186 -9.96 -11.18 -17.44
CA GLU A 186 -8.86 -11.28 -18.41
C GLU A 186 -7.89 -10.11 -18.32
N GLU A 187 -8.41 -8.88 -18.33
CA GLU A 187 -7.57 -7.67 -18.19
C GLU A 187 -6.81 -7.64 -16.86
N CYS A 188 -7.42 -8.14 -15.76
CA CYS A 188 -6.76 -8.28 -14.48
C CYS A 188 -5.62 -9.31 -14.55
N ILE A 189 -5.85 -10.46 -15.15
CA ILE A 189 -4.83 -11.50 -15.34
C ILE A 189 -3.64 -10.96 -16.14
N GLN A 190 -3.93 -10.27 -17.26
CA GLN A 190 -2.89 -9.64 -18.09
C GLN A 190 -2.07 -8.62 -17.30
N ALA A 191 -2.74 -7.75 -16.53
CA ALA A 191 -2.09 -6.72 -15.71
C ALA A 191 -1.26 -7.35 -14.60
N MET A 192 -1.75 -8.38 -13.91
CA MET A 192 -1.03 -9.07 -12.84
C MET A 192 0.18 -9.84 -13.34
N ILE A 193 0.09 -10.52 -14.49
CA ILE A 193 1.25 -11.14 -15.14
C ILE A 193 2.29 -10.08 -15.51
N GLY A 194 1.84 -8.89 -15.94
CA GLY A 194 2.69 -7.79 -16.32
C GLY A 194 3.55 -7.21 -15.17
N ILE A 195 3.20 -7.49 -13.92
CA ILE A 195 3.97 -7.09 -12.72
C ILE A 195 4.56 -8.27 -11.94
N ALA A 196 4.42 -9.49 -12.48
CA ALA A 196 5.06 -10.69 -11.94
C ALA A 196 6.54 -10.76 -12.36
N ASP A 197 7.34 -11.47 -11.57
CA ASP A 197 8.72 -11.80 -11.94
C ASP A 197 8.74 -12.64 -13.23
N ALA A 198 9.63 -12.31 -14.15
CA ALA A 198 9.71 -12.88 -15.50
C ALA A 198 9.84 -14.42 -15.50
N ARG A 199 10.48 -14.99 -14.47
CA ARG A 199 10.63 -16.44 -14.32
C ARG A 199 9.31 -17.21 -14.20
N PHE A 200 8.23 -16.54 -13.77
CA PHE A 200 6.94 -17.18 -13.49
C PHE A 200 5.83 -16.77 -14.45
N GLN A 201 6.06 -15.77 -15.33
CA GLN A 201 5.02 -15.22 -16.21
C GLN A 201 4.41 -16.25 -17.17
N ASP A 202 5.24 -17.09 -17.77
CA ASP A 202 4.76 -18.10 -18.75
C ASP A 202 3.91 -19.17 -18.07
N GLU A 203 4.33 -19.64 -16.89
CA GLU A 203 3.54 -20.62 -16.13
C GLU A 203 2.18 -20.06 -15.72
N LEU A 204 2.16 -18.80 -15.23
CA LEU A 204 0.92 -18.11 -14.85
C LEU A 204 -0.02 -17.92 -16.06
N ALA A 205 0.54 -17.55 -17.21
CA ALA A 205 -0.23 -17.41 -18.46
C ALA A 205 -0.83 -18.73 -18.90
N GLU A 206 -0.07 -19.82 -18.88
CA GLU A 206 -0.54 -21.16 -19.24
C GLU A 206 -1.64 -21.67 -18.29
N GLN A 207 -1.54 -21.41 -16.99
CA GLN A 207 -2.59 -21.74 -16.03
C GLN A 207 -3.90 -20.98 -16.36
N ALA A 208 -3.81 -19.70 -16.68
CA ALA A 208 -4.96 -18.87 -17.04
C ALA A 208 -5.59 -19.29 -18.37
N LYS A 209 -4.78 -19.62 -19.38
CA LYS A 209 -5.26 -20.15 -20.68
C LYS A 209 -5.97 -21.49 -20.51
N LYS A 210 -5.40 -22.42 -19.78
CA LYS A 210 -6.02 -23.72 -19.44
C LYS A 210 -7.38 -23.57 -18.79
N ALA A 211 -7.55 -22.53 -17.97
CA ALA A 211 -8.81 -22.22 -17.30
C ALA A 211 -9.81 -21.45 -18.19
N GLY A 212 -9.45 -21.14 -19.44
CA GLY A 212 -10.28 -20.36 -20.37
C GLY A 212 -10.50 -18.91 -19.90
N LYS A 213 -9.54 -18.35 -19.15
CA LYS A 213 -9.59 -17.00 -18.58
C LYS A 213 -8.62 -16.03 -19.24
N LEU A 214 -7.83 -16.52 -20.18
CA LEU A 214 -6.90 -15.75 -20.99
C LEU A 214 -6.97 -16.28 -22.42
N ASP A 215 -6.95 -15.39 -23.40
CA ASP A 215 -6.92 -15.78 -24.81
C ASP A 215 -5.71 -16.69 -25.10
N SER A 216 -5.93 -17.73 -25.88
CA SER A 216 -4.91 -18.72 -26.26
C SER A 216 -3.71 -18.07 -26.97
N ASP A 217 -3.94 -17.00 -27.72
CA ASP A 217 -2.95 -16.31 -28.53
C ASP A 217 -2.25 -15.18 -27.77
N TRP A 218 -2.73 -14.86 -26.56
CA TRP A 218 -2.11 -13.83 -25.76
C TRP A 218 -0.68 -14.20 -25.36
N THR A 219 0.22 -13.25 -25.44
CA THR A 219 1.62 -13.38 -25.02
C THR A 219 2.01 -12.28 -24.05
N VAL A 220 2.95 -12.59 -23.16
CA VAL A 220 3.49 -11.59 -22.23
C VAL A 220 4.14 -10.45 -23.01
N PRO A 221 3.75 -9.18 -22.76
CA PRO A 221 4.35 -8.05 -23.45
C PRO A 221 5.87 -7.96 -23.21
N GLU A 222 6.63 -7.63 -24.25
CA GLU A 222 8.10 -7.58 -24.21
C GLU A 222 8.62 -6.72 -23.05
N ARG A 223 7.98 -5.58 -22.82
CA ARG A 223 8.35 -4.66 -21.69
C ARG A 223 8.28 -5.31 -20.31
N ALA A 224 7.49 -6.36 -20.14
CA ALA A 224 7.34 -7.09 -18.87
C ALA A 224 8.33 -8.25 -18.74
N ARG A 225 9.03 -8.60 -19.82
CA ARG A 225 10.06 -9.66 -19.83
C ARG A 225 11.32 -9.24 -19.05
N ASP A 226 11.52 -7.93 -18.84
CA ASP A 226 12.61 -7.37 -18.04
C ASP A 226 12.29 -7.31 -16.52
N ASN A 227 11.20 -7.90 -16.07
CA ASN A 227 10.87 -7.99 -14.65
C ASN A 227 11.79 -8.99 -13.94
N THR A 228 13.05 -8.65 -13.81
CA THR A 228 14.09 -9.46 -13.15
C THR A 228 14.83 -8.65 -12.10
N PRO A 229 15.38 -9.30 -11.04
CA PRO A 229 16.20 -8.61 -10.04
C PRO A 229 17.36 -7.83 -10.66
N GLU A 230 18.02 -8.41 -11.67
CA GLU A 230 19.18 -7.79 -12.33
C GLU A 230 18.78 -6.54 -13.15
N ALA A 231 17.62 -6.55 -13.79
CA ALA A 231 17.10 -5.38 -14.50
C ALA A 231 16.72 -4.27 -13.52
N LEU A 232 16.10 -4.63 -12.40
CA LEU A 232 15.77 -3.70 -11.33
C LEU A 232 17.04 -3.07 -10.73
N GLU A 233 18.04 -3.88 -10.41
CA GLU A 233 19.32 -3.40 -9.89
C GLU A 233 19.99 -2.43 -10.85
N ARG A 234 20.06 -2.76 -12.13
CA ARG A 234 20.62 -1.85 -13.17
C ARG A 234 19.84 -0.53 -13.23
N ALA A 235 18.52 -0.58 -13.12
CA ALA A 235 17.67 0.63 -13.15
C ALA A 235 17.88 1.52 -11.92
N LEU A 236 18.11 0.93 -10.76
CA LEU A 236 18.26 1.65 -9.48
C LEU A 236 19.70 2.10 -9.20
N SER A 237 20.71 1.42 -9.74
CA SER A 237 22.14 1.69 -9.51
C SER A 237 22.52 3.18 -9.59
N PRO A 238 22.11 3.96 -10.61
CA PRO A 238 22.45 5.38 -10.69
C PRO A 238 21.87 6.23 -9.55
N PHE A 239 20.78 5.77 -8.94
CA PHE A 239 20.16 6.45 -7.80
C PHE A 239 20.81 6.05 -6.48
N VAL A 240 21.21 4.78 -6.35
CA VAL A 240 22.01 4.29 -5.21
C VAL A 240 23.34 5.03 -5.13
N GLU A 241 24.06 5.14 -6.25
CA GLU A 241 25.33 5.89 -6.36
C GLU A 241 25.19 7.36 -5.97
N ARG A 242 24.03 7.95 -6.22
CA ARG A 242 23.70 9.33 -5.82
C ARG A 242 23.22 9.47 -4.38
N GLY A 243 23.16 8.37 -3.60
CA GLY A 243 22.69 8.36 -2.21
C GLY A 243 21.19 8.60 -2.04
N VAL A 244 20.39 8.36 -3.10
CA VAL A 244 18.92 8.53 -3.03
C VAL A 244 18.28 7.44 -2.17
N PHE A 245 18.89 6.27 -2.07
CA PHE A 245 18.46 5.13 -1.28
C PHE A 245 19.50 4.79 -0.20
N PRO A 246 19.61 5.59 0.88
CA PRO A 246 20.48 5.22 2.00
C PRO A 246 19.89 4.04 2.78
N ASP A 247 20.71 3.25 3.44
CA ASP A 247 20.28 2.06 4.19
C ASP A 247 19.23 2.37 5.26
N TYR A 248 19.34 3.53 5.88
CA TYR A 248 18.40 3.99 6.92
C TYR A 248 17.81 5.36 6.59
N PRO A 249 16.88 5.45 5.60
CA PRO A 249 16.36 6.73 5.12
C PRO A 249 15.55 7.50 6.17
N PHE A 250 15.06 6.83 7.22
CA PHE A 250 14.25 7.40 8.29
C PHE A 250 14.94 7.33 9.66
N GLY A 251 16.24 7.09 9.67
CA GLY A 251 17.02 6.87 10.87
C GLY A 251 17.00 5.41 11.33
N SER A 252 17.85 5.10 12.30
CA SER A 252 18.02 3.77 12.86
C SER A 252 18.22 3.85 14.37
N ASP A 253 17.80 2.81 15.08
CA ASP A 253 18.11 2.60 16.50
C ASP A 253 19.42 1.81 16.69
N PHE A 254 20.00 1.30 15.61
CA PHE A 254 21.29 0.64 15.64
C PHE A 254 22.42 1.64 15.92
N THR A 255 23.37 1.22 16.74
CA THR A 255 24.63 1.94 16.97
C THR A 255 25.49 1.92 15.72
N ASP A 256 26.48 2.82 15.63
CA ASP A 256 27.43 2.86 14.51
C ASP A 256 28.20 1.53 14.31
N VAL A 257 28.33 0.72 15.35
CA VAL A 257 28.97 -0.60 15.28
C VAL A 257 28.00 -1.61 14.63
N GLU A 258 26.73 -1.64 15.09
CA GLU A 258 25.71 -2.52 14.57
C GLU A 258 25.36 -2.21 13.11
N GLN A 259 25.44 -0.96 12.68
CA GLN A 259 25.22 -0.56 11.28
C GLN A 259 26.35 -1.02 10.34
N ARG A 260 27.50 -1.42 10.87
CA ARG A 260 28.67 -1.90 10.09
C ARG A 260 28.82 -3.40 10.10
N LEU A 261 28.03 -4.13 10.88
CA LEU A 261 27.98 -5.59 10.94
C LEU A 261 26.98 -6.15 9.94
#